data_0ec513d78b179cc68b41b2d8e7546afa
#
_entry.id   0ec513d78b179cc68b41b2d8e7546afa
#
_cell.length_a   1.000
_cell.length_b   1.000
_cell.length_c   1.000
_cell.angle_alpha   90.00
_cell.angle_beta   90.00
_cell.angle_gamma   90.00
#
_symmetry.space_group_name_H-M   'P 1'
#
loop_
_entity.id
_entity.type
_entity.pdbx_description
1 polymer ?
#
loop_
_entity_poly.entity_id
_entity_poly.type
_entity_poly.pdbx_seq_one_letter_code
_entity_poly.pdbx_strand_id
1 'polypeptide(L)'
;ETPRWKPGAPWSLADWAARWGDVAVATAGDFMALMGEHPAEQVAARFGPMMVRGASRVRAAQGAPASLRRKGGSDDTVIHHRSQPYAHFFAVEEYDLQIRRFDGSLGPMVNRAAFVSGDAVTVLPYDPRRDRVLVVEQFRIGPMARGDAEAWQIEAIAGRVDPGETPEDCARREAVEEAGLALGALLPV
;
A
#
# COMPACT_ATOMS: atom_id res chain seq x y z
N GLU A 1 -13.73 31.67 17.74
CA GLU A 1 -14.06 31.98 16.34
C GLU A 1 -14.34 30.70 15.59
N THR A 2 -15.58 30.54 15.11
CA THR A 2 -15.98 29.42 14.26
C THR A 2 -15.25 29.54 12.93
N PRO A 3 -14.60 28.46 12.42
CA PRO A 3 -13.96 28.49 11.11
C PRO A 3 -14.98 28.88 10.05
N ARG A 4 -14.77 29.97 9.35
CA ARG A 4 -15.61 30.37 8.21
C ARG A 4 -15.40 29.36 7.10
N TRP A 5 -16.39 28.54 6.82
CA TRP A 5 -16.43 27.68 5.64
C TRP A 5 -16.27 28.55 4.39
N LYS A 6 -15.21 28.33 3.64
CA LYS A 6 -15.09 28.89 2.29
C LYS A 6 -15.74 27.90 1.33
N PRO A 7 -16.67 28.31 0.46
CA PRO A 7 -17.18 27.43 -0.57
C PRO A 7 -16.03 26.98 -1.45
N GLY A 8 -15.86 25.66 -1.56
CA GLY A 8 -14.93 25.05 -2.51
C GLY A 8 -15.49 25.09 -3.93
N ALA A 9 -14.77 24.50 -4.89
CA ALA A 9 -15.28 24.27 -6.23
C ALA A 9 -16.58 23.44 -6.18
N PRO A 10 -17.54 23.66 -7.09
CA PRO A 10 -18.74 22.83 -7.17
C PRO A 10 -18.36 21.35 -7.28
N TRP A 11 -19.01 20.50 -6.46
CA TRP A 11 -18.80 19.06 -6.53
C TRP A 11 -19.48 18.48 -7.76
N SER A 12 -18.77 17.60 -8.48
CA SER A 12 -19.29 16.89 -9.65
C SER A 12 -19.13 15.39 -9.42
N LEU A 13 -20.22 14.64 -9.55
CA LEU A 13 -20.18 13.17 -9.49
C LEU A 13 -19.32 12.58 -10.61
N ALA A 14 -19.38 13.16 -11.80
CA ALA A 14 -18.60 12.68 -12.95
C ALA A 14 -17.10 12.84 -12.70
N ASP A 15 -16.66 13.99 -12.20
CA ASP A 15 -15.25 14.25 -11.89
C ASP A 15 -14.77 13.38 -10.72
N TRP A 16 -15.61 13.22 -9.70
CA TRP A 16 -15.31 12.35 -8.58
C TRP A 16 -15.19 10.88 -9.03
N ALA A 17 -16.13 10.40 -9.82
CA ALA A 17 -16.10 9.03 -10.32
C ALA A 17 -14.92 8.75 -11.24
N ALA A 18 -14.57 9.71 -12.11
CA ALA A 18 -13.38 9.60 -12.95
C ALA A 18 -12.08 9.51 -12.16
N ARG A 19 -11.99 10.21 -11.02
CA ARG A 19 -10.78 10.24 -10.18
C ARG A 19 -10.73 9.10 -9.16
N TRP A 20 -11.85 8.76 -8.55
CA TRP A 20 -11.91 7.91 -7.36
C TRP A 20 -12.73 6.63 -7.53
N GLY A 21 -13.45 6.49 -8.65
CA GLY A 21 -14.39 5.39 -8.87
C GLY A 21 -13.75 4.02 -8.69
N ASP A 22 -12.62 3.77 -9.36
CA ASP A 22 -11.93 2.49 -9.29
C ASP A 22 -11.40 2.21 -7.87
N VAL A 23 -10.86 3.22 -7.21
CA VAL A 23 -10.39 3.10 -5.82
C VAL A 23 -11.56 2.82 -4.88
N ALA A 24 -12.70 3.48 -5.08
CA ALA A 24 -13.91 3.27 -4.28
C ALA A 24 -14.44 1.83 -4.44
N VAL A 25 -14.48 1.30 -5.66
CA VAL A 25 -14.89 -0.08 -5.93
C VAL A 25 -13.94 -1.08 -5.29
N ALA A 26 -12.62 -0.90 -5.45
CA ALA A 26 -11.62 -1.76 -4.84
C ALA A 26 -11.67 -1.72 -3.30
N THR A 27 -11.94 -0.53 -2.72
CA THR A 27 -12.09 -0.34 -1.27
C THR A 27 -13.38 -0.96 -0.75
N ALA A 28 -14.47 -0.87 -1.50
CA ALA A 28 -15.76 -1.46 -1.14
C ALA A 28 -15.65 -2.99 -0.94
N GLY A 29 -14.80 -3.67 -1.71
CA GLY A 29 -14.53 -5.09 -1.52
C GLY A 29 -13.99 -5.41 -0.12
N ASP A 30 -13.02 -4.64 0.37
CA ASP A 30 -12.47 -4.81 1.73
C ASP A 30 -13.52 -4.47 2.81
N PHE A 31 -14.32 -3.44 2.57
CA PHE A 31 -15.38 -3.03 3.49
C PHE A 31 -16.46 -4.09 3.62
N MET A 32 -16.93 -4.62 2.50
CA MET A 32 -17.98 -5.63 2.44
C MET A 32 -17.52 -7.00 3.00
N ALA A 33 -16.23 -7.33 2.90
CA ALA A 33 -15.68 -8.56 3.47
C ALA A 33 -15.81 -8.61 5.01
N LEU A 34 -15.92 -7.47 5.67
CA LEU A 34 -16.10 -7.37 7.12
C LEU A 34 -17.56 -7.21 7.54
N MET A 35 -18.51 -7.19 6.59
CA MET A 35 -19.93 -7.06 6.88
C MET A 35 -20.45 -8.30 7.62
N GLY A 36 -21.05 -8.06 8.78
CA GLY A 36 -21.51 -9.14 9.68
C GLY A 36 -20.46 -9.67 10.64
N GLU A 37 -19.16 -9.40 10.39
CA GLU A 37 -18.06 -9.82 11.27
C GLU A 37 -17.77 -8.79 12.37
N HIS A 38 -17.94 -7.49 12.03
CA HIS A 38 -17.66 -6.37 12.93
C HIS A 38 -18.78 -5.33 12.92
N PRO A 39 -18.99 -4.57 14.03
CA PRO A 39 -19.88 -3.41 14.05
C PRO A 39 -19.47 -2.35 13.02
N ALA A 40 -20.45 -1.71 12.40
CA ALA A 40 -20.24 -0.73 11.33
C ALA A 40 -19.27 0.41 11.72
N GLU A 41 -19.34 0.90 12.96
CA GLU A 41 -18.43 1.94 13.46
C GLU A 41 -16.97 1.48 13.48
N GLN A 42 -16.71 0.23 13.84
CA GLN A 42 -15.36 -0.34 13.84
C GLN A 42 -14.84 -0.50 12.41
N VAL A 43 -15.70 -0.91 11.48
CA VAL A 43 -15.35 -1.02 10.07
C VAL A 43 -15.06 0.36 9.48
N ALA A 44 -15.89 1.35 9.79
CA ALA A 44 -15.71 2.74 9.36
C ALA A 44 -14.38 3.34 9.84
N ALA A 45 -13.97 3.04 11.08
CA ALA A 45 -12.68 3.49 11.62
C ALA A 45 -11.46 2.91 10.86
N ARG A 46 -11.66 1.83 10.10
CA ARG A 46 -10.61 1.17 9.29
C ARG A 46 -10.63 1.60 7.81
N PHE A 47 -11.51 2.54 7.44
CA PHE A 47 -11.72 2.92 6.04
C PHE A 47 -10.48 3.52 5.37
N GLY A 48 -9.72 4.36 6.07
CA GLY A 48 -8.47 4.93 5.56
C GLY A 48 -7.46 3.86 5.08
N PRO A 49 -7.06 2.92 5.93
CA PRO A 49 -6.24 1.77 5.51
C PRO A 49 -6.83 0.94 4.36
N MET A 50 -8.15 0.79 4.30
CA MET A 50 -8.80 0.10 3.17
C MET A 50 -8.63 0.87 1.86
N MET A 51 -8.73 2.21 1.89
CA MET A 51 -8.49 3.06 0.72
C MET A 51 -7.05 2.96 0.22
N VAL A 52 -6.06 2.91 1.11
CA VAL A 52 -4.65 2.71 0.74
C VAL A 52 -4.48 1.40 -0.02
N ARG A 53 -5.03 0.31 0.49
CA ARG A 53 -4.99 -1.00 -0.19
C ARG A 53 -5.76 -1.01 -1.50
N GLY A 54 -6.95 -0.37 -1.55
CA GLY A 54 -7.74 -0.20 -2.76
C GLY A 54 -6.98 0.54 -3.84
N ALA A 55 -6.34 1.66 -3.51
CA ALA A 55 -5.51 2.44 -4.42
C ALA A 55 -4.29 1.63 -4.93
N SER A 56 -3.65 0.86 -4.06
CA SER A 56 -2.57 -0.04 -4.44
C SER A 56 -3.02 -1.09 -5.46
N ARG A 57 -4.19 -1.70 -5.26
CA ARG A 57 -4.77 -2.66 -6.24
C ARG A 57 -5.03 -2.01 -7.60
N VAL A 58 -5.54 -0.77 -7.61
CA VAL A 58 -5.77 -0.02 -8.86
C VAL A 58 -4.45 0.23 -9.60
N ARG A 59 -3.40 0.65 -8.88
CA ARG A 59 -2.07 0.83 -9.48
C ARG A 59 -1.49 -0.50 -10.00
N ALA A 60 -1.61 -1.57 -9.23
CA ALA A 60 -1.14 -2.90 -9.62
C ALA A 60 -1.80 -3.42 -10.90
N ALA A 61 -3.09 -3.10 -11.13
CA ALA A 61 -3.82 -3.49 -12.33
C ALA A 61 -3.26 -2.85 -13.62
N GLN A 62 -2.54 -1.73 -13.51
CA GLN A 62 -1.88 -1.07 -14.65
C GLN A 62 -0.66 -1.88 -15.14
N GLY A 63 -0.19 -2.82 -14.35
CA GLY A 63 0.96 -3.66 -14.66
C GLY A 63 2.28 -2.93 -14.55
N ALA A 64 3.37 -3.68 -14.73
CA ALA A 64 4.71 -3.13 -14.79
C ALA A 64 5.48 -3.80 -15.94
N PRO A 65 6.41 -3.09 -16.61
CA PRO A 65 7.25 -3.68 -17.63
C PRO A 65 8.03 -4.88 -17.08
N ALA A 66 8.08 -5.98 -17.84
CA ALA A 66 8.83 -7.17 -17.47
C ALA A 66 9.63 -7.65 -18.68
N SER A 67 10.97 -7.49 -18.64
CA SER A 67 11.86 -7.87 -19.72
C SER A 67 12.50 -9.25 -19.56
N LEU A 68 12.71 -9.69 -18.31
CA LEU A 68 13.47 -10.91 -18.01
C LEU A 68 12.62 -12.05 -17.43
N ARG A 69 11.34 -11.82 -17.17
CA ARG A 69 10.46 -12.84 -16.59
C ARG A 69 9.41 -13.31 -17.59
N ARG A 70 8.90 -14.51 -17.37
CA ARG A 70 7.75 -15.05 -18.08
C ARG A 70 6.62 -14.03 -18.10
N LYS A 71 5.94 -13.90 -19.24
CA LYS A 71 4.66 -13.18 -19.29
C LYS A 71 3.63 -14.03 -18.54
N GLY A 72 3.24 -13.57 -17.36
CA GLY A 72 2.16 -14.14 -16.58
C GLY A 72 0.81 -13.52 -16.95
N GLY A 73 -0.26 -14.17 -16.52
CA GLY A 73 -1.63 -13.69 -16.70
C GLY A 73 -2.54 -14.18 -15.58
N SER A 74 -3.80 -13.76 -15.62
CA SER A 74 -4.83 -14.20 -14.67
C SER A 74 -4.99 -15.71 -14.61
N ASP A 75 -4.70 -16.40 -15.73
CA ASP A 75 -4.84 -17.86 -15.86
C ASP A 75 -3.70 -18.65 -15.19
N ASP A 76 -2.68 -17.97 -14.67
CA ASP A 76 -1.59 -18.61 -13.94
C ASP A 76 -1.99 -19.10 -12.55
N THR A 77 -3.10 -18.63 -12.03
CA THR A 77 -3.62 -19.03 -10.73
C THR A 77 -5.11 -19.37 -10.79
N VAL A 78 -5.51 -20.41 -10.08
CA VAL A 78 -6.91 -20.74 -9.81
C VAL A 78 -7.13 -20.58 -8.31
N ILE A 79 -7.87 -19.54 -7.94
CA ILE A 79 -8.22 -19.26 -6.54
C ILE A 79 -9.52 -19.99 -6.22
N HIS A 80 -9.48 -20.89 -5.23
CA HIS A 80 -10.63 -21.67 -4.77
C HIS A 80 -11.31 -21.03 -3.57
N HIS A 81 -10.49 -20.45 -2.67
CA HIS A 81 -10.99 -19.75 -1.50
C HIS A 81 -10.09 -18.57 -1.18
N ARG A 82 -10.68 -17.48 -0.69
CA ARG A 82 -10.00 -16.32 -0.15
C ARG A 82 -10.66 -15.94 1.16
N SER A 83 -9.85 -15.71 2.19
CA SER A 83 -10.28 -15.13 3.46
C SER A 83 -9.39 -13.97 3.86
N GLN A 84 -9.85 -13.15 4.79
CA GLN A 84 -9.09 -12.01 5.32
C GLN A 84 -9.13 -12.06 6.86
N PRO A 85 -8.33 -12.97 7.48
CA PRO A 85 -8.38 -13.20 8.92
C PRO A 85 -7.95 -12.01 9.78
N TYR A 86 -7.24 -11.06 9.19
CA TYR A 86 -6.89 -9.80 9.85
C TYR A 86 -7.00 -8.64 8.87
N ALA A 87 -7.69 -7.57 9.29
CA ALA A 87 -7.83 -6.34 8.51
C ALA A 87 -7.92 -5.13 9.43
N HIS A 88 -6.82 -4.41 9.59
CA HIS A 88 -6.75 -3.18 10.38
C HIS A 88 -5.84 -2.17 9.66
N PHE A 89 -4.73 -1.76 10.27
CA PHE A 89 -3.72 -0.91 9.63
C PHE A 89 -3.14 -1.55 8.36
N PHE A 90 -2.87 -2.84 8.42
CA PHE A 90 -2.60 -3.71 7.27
C PHE A 90 -3.64 -4.85 7.24
N ALA A 91 -3.61 -5.68 6.22
CA ALA A 91 -4.40 -6.90 6.15
C ALA A 91 -3.51 -8.14 6.00
N VAL A 92 -4.03 -9.27 6.48
CA VAL A 92 -3.52 -10.59 6.10
C VAL A 92 -4.62 -11.24 5.28
N GLU A 93 -4.29 -11.68 4.07
CA GLU A 93 -5.17 -12.41 3.20
C GLU A 93 -4.66 -13.83 3.05
N GLU A 94 -5.54 -14.81 3.13
CA GLU A 94 -5.23 -16.22 2.90
C GLU A 94 -5.93 -16.71 1.66
N TYR A 95 -5.22 -17.50 0.87
CA TYR A 95 -5.70 -18.05 -0.40
C TYR A 95 -5.47 -19.55 -0.44
N ASP A 96 -6.53 -20.32 -0.71
CA ASP A 96 -6.42 -21.68 -1.20
C ASP A 96 -6.40 -21.65 -2.72
N LEU A 97 -5.27 -21.98 -3.32
CA LEU A 97 -5.08 -21.80 -4.75
C LEU A 97 -4.20 -22.88 -5.38
N GLN A 98 -4.31 -23.00 -6.70
CA GLN A 98 -3.38 -23.77 -7.52
C GLN A 98 -2.62 -22.83 -8.46
N ILE A 99 -1.35 -23.10 -8.67
CA ILE A 99 -0.47 -22.31 -9.52
C ILE A 99 -0.13 -23.14 -10.77
N ARG A 100 -0.23 -22.52 -11.95
CA ARG A 100 0.15 -23.17 -13.21
C ARG A 100 1.66 -23.29 -13.32
N ARG A 101 2.11 -24.51 -13.60
CA ARG A 101 3.52 -24.83 -13.82
C ARG A 101 3.98 -24.37 -15.20
N PHE A 102 5.29 -24.38 -15.44
CA PHE A 102 5.88 -24.01 -16.74
C PHE A 102 5.51 -24.98 -17.86
N ASP A 103 5.14 -26.23 -17.54
CA ASP A 103 4.63 -27.22 -18.50
C ASP A 103 3.14 -27.04 -18.83
N GLY A 104 2.50 -26.03 -18.25
CA GLY A 104 1.08 -25.74 -18.44
C GLY A 104 0.12 -26.49 -17.51
N SER A 105 0.59 -27.50 -16.75
CA SER A 105 -0.24 -28.22 -15.78
C SER A 105 -0.53 -27.37 -14.53
N LEU A 106 -1.64 -27.65 -13.84
CA LEU A 106 -1.90 -27.10 -12.53
C LEU A 106 -1.09 -27.85 -11.46
N GLY A 107 -0.48 -27.09 -10.57
CA GLY A 107 0.16 -27.61 -9.37
C GLY A 107 -0.84 -28.15 -8.34
N PRO A 108 -0.37 -28.70 -7.22
CA PRO A 108 -1.25 -29.09 -6.12
C PRO A 108 -1.94 -27.88 -5.51
N MET A 109 -3.04 -28.12 -4.79
CA MET A 109 -3.65 -27.13 -3.92
C MET A 109 -2.66 -26.70 -2.85
N VAL A 110 -2.49 -25.40 -2.68
CA VAL A 110 -1.66 -24.82 -1.63
C VAL A 110 -2.40 -23.69 -0.93
N ASN A 111 -2.19 -23.55 0.36
CA ASN A 111 -2.60 -22.37 1.11
C ASN A 111 -1.43 -21.37 1.15
N ARG A 112 -1.73 -20.10 0.94
CA ARG A 112 -0.76 -19.00 1.00
C ARG A 112 -1.36 -17.81 1.73
N ALA A 113 -0.59 -17.28 2.67
CA ALA A 113 -0.91 -16.01 3.32
C ALA A 113 -0.11 -14.88 2.68
N ALA A 114 -0.76 -13.74 2.48
CA ALA A 114 -0.16 -12.52 1.97
C ALA A 114 -0.33 -11.40 3.01
N PHE A 115 0.78 -10.70 3.31
CA PHE A 115 0.74 -9.45 4.04
C PHE A 115 0.41 -8.31 3.05
N VAL A 116 -0.69 -7.61 3.29
CA VAL A 116 -1.20 -6.56 2.39
C VAL A 116 -1.21 -5.22 3.12
N SER A 117 -0.25 -4.35 2.79
CA SER A 117 -0.11 -3.02 3.39
C SER A 117 -0.36 -1.87 2.41
N GLY A 118 -0.29 -2.13 1.12
CA GLY A 118 -0.27 -1.15 0.04
C GLY A 118 1.16 -0.91 -0.46
N ASP A 119 1.30 0.06 -1.37
CA ASP A 119 2.60 0.45 -1.88
C ASP A 119 3.30 1.39 -0.89
N ALA A 120 4.62 1.33 -0.89
CA ALA A 120 5.47 2.24 -0.14
C ALA A 120 6.62 2.72 -1.02
N VAL A 121 7.14 3.88 -0.69
CA VAL A 121 8.38 4.40 -1.26
C VAL A 121 9.46 4.40 -0.19
N THR A 122 10.69 4.28 -0.66
CA THR A 122 11.89 4.54 0.14
C THR A 122 12.70 5.59 -0.58
N VAL A 123 13.18 6.60 0.14
CA VAL A 123 14.06 7.63 -0.41
C VAL A 123 15.30 7.79 0.45
N LEU A 124 16.45 7.81 -0.22
CA LEU A 124 17.75 8.01 0.44
C LEU A 124 18.31 9.37 0.00
N PRO A 125 18.17 10.43 0.82
CA PRO A 125 18.74 11.73 0.51
C PRO A 125 20.26 11.66 0.47
N TYR A 126 20.86 12.21 -0.60
CA TYR A 126 22.30 12.24 -0.80
C TYR A 126 22.81 13.68 -0.91
N ASP A 127 23.83 14.00 -0.11
CA ASP A 127 24.57 15.27 -0.19
C ASP A 127 25.88 15.06 -0.97
N PRO A 128 25.95 15.49 -2.24
CA PRO A 128 27.13 15.28 -3.07
C PRO A 128 28.34 16.14 -2.64
N ARG A 129 28.13 17.19 -1.83
CA ARG A 129 29.24 18.01 -1.34
C ARG A 129 30.01 17.34 -0.19
N ARG A 130 29.28 16.57 0.62
CA ARG A 130 29.84 15.86 1.77
C ARG A 130 30.05 14.38 1.49
N ASP A 131 29.56 13.89 0.35
CA ASP A 131 29.50 12.45 0.01
C ASP A 131 28.86 11.64 1.14
N ARG A 132 27.65 12.03 1.52
CA ARG A 132 26.91 11.42 2.63
C ARG A 132 25.44 11.25 2.29
N VAL A 133 24.83 10.22 2.88
CA VAL A 133 23.39 9.98 2.88
C VAL A 133 22.80 10.38 4.24
N LEU A 134 21.52 10.76 4.22
CA LEU A 134 20.74 10.93 5.43
C LEU A 134 19.96 9.65 5.69
N VAL A 135 19.99 9.18 6.91
CA VAL A 135 19.16 8.10 7.43
C VAL A 135 18.44 8.59 8.68
N VAL A 136 17.33 7.96 9.01
CA VAL A 136 16.52 8.24 10.21
C VAL A 136 16.62 7.06 11.17
N GLU A 137 16.47 7.31 12.46
CA GLU A 137 16.38 6.27 13.47
C GLU A 137 14.95 6.24 14.01
N GLN A 138 14.29 5.09 13.90
CA GLN A 138 12.88 4.93 14.28
C GLN A 138 12.68 3.66 15.12
N PHE A 139 11.75 3.74 16.08
CA PHE A 139 11.25 2.55 16.77
C PHE A 139 10.42 1.69 15.82
N ARG A 140 10.74 0.38 15.78
CA ARG A 140 10.02 -0.57 14.94
C ARG A 140 9.43 -1.70 15.78
N ILE A 141 8.12 -1.90 15.64
CA ILE A 141 7.36 -2.93 16.37
C ILE A 141 7.81 -4.36 16.02
N GLY A 142 8.31 -4.59 14.80
CA GLY A 142 8.77 -5.91 14.35
C GLY A 142 9.93 -6.46 15.18
N PRO A 143 11.05 -5.75 15.33
CA PRO A 143 12.15 -6.13 16.21
C PRO A 143 11.70 -6.30 17.67
N MET A 144 10.88 -5.39 18.20
CA MET A 144 10.33 -5.52 19.55
C MET A 144 9.51 -6.80 19.70
N ALA A 145 8.62 -7.10 18.76
CA ALA A 145 7.78 -8.30 18.79
C ALA A 145 8.58 -9.59 18.65
N ARG A 146 9.73 -9.54 17.96
CA ARG A 146 10.67 -10.66 17.86
C ARG A 146 11.44 -10.88 19.17
N GLY A 147 11.49 -9.88 20.05
CA GLY A 147 12.25 -9.93 21.30
C GLY A 147 13.70 -9.45 21.16
N ASP A 148 13.98 -8.62 20.15
CA ASP A 148 15.31 -8.01 20.00
C ASP A 148 15.61 -7.09 21.19
N ALA A 149 16.88 -7.05 21.59
CA ALA A 149 17.33 -6.17 22.65
C ALA A 149 17.23 -4.69 22.26
N GLU A 150 17.28 -4.41 20.94
CA GLU A 150 17.21 -3.06 20.39
C GLU A 150 16.13 -3.02 19.29
N ALA A 151 15.12 -2.18 19.52
CA ALA A 151 13.99 -2.01 18.60
C ALA A 151 14.09 -0.72 17.75
N TRP A 152 15.06 0.13 18.02
CA TRP A 152 15.34 1.31 17.21
C TRP A 152 16.21 0.93 16.01
N GLN A 153 15.75 1.26 14.81
CA GLN A 153 16.40 0.87 13.57
C GLN A 153 16.84 2.09 12.78
N ILE A 154 18.05 2.03 12.22
CA ILE A 154 18.54 3.03 11.27
C ILE A 154 18.08 2.63 9.87
N GLU A 155 17.36 3.51 9.19
CA GLU A 155 16.76 3.23 7.90
C GLU A 155 16.67 4.47 7.01
N ALA A 156 16.44 4.25 5.72
CA ALA A 156 16.10 5.33 4.81
C ALA A 156 14.71 5.87 5.14
N ILE A 157 14.43 7.13 4.77
CA ILE A 157 13.09 7.71 4.84
C ILE A 157 12.14 6.83 4.02
N ALA A 158 11.00 6.46 4.57
CA ALA A 158 10.06 5.57 3.90
C ALA A 158 8.62 5.80 4.37
N GLY A 159 7.69 5.72 3.43
CA GLY A 159 6.28 5.82 3.77
C GLY A 159 5.34 5.20 2.75
N ARG A 160 4.08 5.06 3.12
CA ARG A 160 3.06 4.48 2.26
C ARG A 160 2.53 5.53 1.29
N VAL A 161 2.33 5.10 0.05
CA VAL A 161 1.71 5.94 -0.98
C VAL A 161 0.22 6.07 -0.70
N ASP A 162 -0.22 7.29 -0.42
CA ASP A 162 -1.61 7.58 -0.14
C ASP A 162 -2.49 7.53 -1.41
N PRO A 163 -3.82 7.33 -1.26
CA PRO A 163 -4.73 7.39 -2.39
C PRO A 163 -4.64 8.75 -3.13
N GLY A 164 -4.38 8.68 -4.45
CA GLY A 164 -4.24 9.87 -5.30
C GLY A 164 -2.89 10.55 -5.26
N GLU A 165 -1.92 9.99 -4.54
CA GLU A 165 -0.54 10.44 -4.47
C GLU A 165 0.32 9.68 -5.47
N THR A 166 1.32 10.33 -6.06
CA THR A 166 2.35 9.65 -6.83
C THR A 166 3.47 9.16 -5.90
N PRO A 167 4.29 8.16 -6.30
CA PRO A 167 5.45 7.76 -5.51
C PRO A 167 6.42 8.92 -5.22
N GLU A 168 6.61 9.83 -6.17
CA GLU A 168 7.46 11.01 -6.02
C GLU A 168 6.88 12.01 -4.99
N ASP A 169 5.57 12.24 -5.00
CA ASP A 169 4.90 13.11 -4.03
C ASP A 169 5.00 12.52 -2.63
N CYS A 170 4.77 11.20 -2.51
CA CYS A 170 4.95 10.47 -1.27
C CYS A 170 6.38 10.63 -0.73
N ALA A 171 7.41 10.41 -1.56
CA ALA A 171 8.80 10.57 -1.15
C ALA A 171 9.10 11.99 -0.61
N ARG A 172 8.52 13.01 -1.24
CA ARG A 172 8.68 14.41 -0.81
C ARG A 172 7.94 14.69 0.50
N ARG A 173 6.74 14.19 0.65
CA ARG A 173 5.95 14.34 1.88
C ARG A 173 6.66 13.68 3.05
N GLU A 174 7.05 12.42 2.91
CA GLU A 174 7.72 11.67 3.96
C GLU A 174 9.08 12.29 4.35
N ALA A 175 9.83 12.84 3.39
CA ALA A 175 11.08 13.54 3.70
C ALA A 175 10.86 14.80 4.57
N VAL A 176 9.74 15.49 4.38
CA VAL A 176 9.36 16.62 5.24
C VAL A 176 8.90 16.13 6.61
N GLU A 177 8.05 15.10 6.65
CA GLU A 177 7.45 14.59 7.88
C GLU A 177 8.49 13.91 8.80
N GLU A 178 9.38 13.07 8.24
CA GLU A 178 10.34 12.31 9.02
C GLU A 178 11.67 13.05 9.29
N ALA A 179 12.09 13.95 8.39
CA ALA A 179 13.39 14.59 8.48
C ALA A 179 13.39 16.12 8.36
N GLY A 180 12.22 16.76 8.16
CA GLY A 180 12.11 18.19 7.91
C GLY A 180 12.86 18.65 6.65
N LEU A 181 13.03 17.75 5.67
CA LEU A 181 13.89 17.94 4.51
C LEU A 181 13.10 18.17 3.21
N ALA A 182 13.38 19.28 2.53
CA ALA A 182 12.90 19.50 1.16
C ALA A 182 13.86 18.85 0.16
N LEU A 183 13.37 17.87 -0.61
CA LEU A 183 14.16 17.15 -1.60
C LEU A 183 14.29 17.94 -2.91
N GLY A 184 15.47 17.89 -3.51
CA GLY A 184 15.75 18.36 -4.86
C GLY A 184 15.24 17.39 -5.94
N ALA A 185 16.10 17.06 -6.92
CA ALA A 185 15.78 16.06 -7.94
C ALA A 185 15.66 14.66 -7.33
N LEU A 186 14.70 13.87 -7.81
CA LEU A 186 14.56 12.46 -7.48
C LEU A 186 15.09 11.63 -8.66
N LEU A 187 15.85 10.60 -8.34
CA LEU A 187 16.37 9.63 -9.30
C LEU A 187 15.79 8.27 -8.95
N PRO A 188 15.00 7.64 -9.83
CA PRO A 188 14.50 6.29 -9.59
C PRO A 188 15.66 5.29 -9.68
N VAL A 189 15.63 4.28 -8.81
CA VAL A 189 16.64 3.21 -8.73
C VAL A 189 16.02 1.87 -9.07
#